data_d579c8af9ddae5910f52852f710649bf
#
_entry.id   d579c8af9ddae5910f52852f710649bf
#
_cell.length_a   1.000
_cell.length_b   1.000
_cell.length_c   1.000
_cell.angle_alpha   90.00
_cell.angle_beta   90.00
_cell.angle_gamma   90.00
#
_symmetry.space_group_name_H-M   'P 1'
#
loop_
_entity.id
_entity.type
_entity.pdbx_description
1 polymer ?
#
loop_
_entity_poly.entity_id
_entity_poly.type
_entity_poly.pdbx_seq_one_letter_code
_entity_poly.pdbx_strand_id
1 'polypeptide(L)'
;MDEEQHDGPGTLSRKGFEKAFEAARRLEDSVGRVVVGHGPVVRRVLGCLVSGGHLLLEDFPGTGKTTLAKAIAASIGGADFSRIQFTPDLLPSDVLGVSVYDQKSGEFRFMPGPVFTDILLADEINRASPRTQSALLEAMAEGQATVDGKLYKMDGIFFVVATQNPVEFRGTYPLPVAQM
;
A
#
# COMPACT_ATOMS: atom_id res chain seq x y z
N MET A 1 5.50 45.40 -1.49
CA MET A 1 4.08 45.19 -1.84
C MET A 1 4.07 43.81 -2.47
N ASP A 2 4.06 42.79 -1.57
CA ASP A 2 4.12 41.38 -1.96
C ASP A 2 2.73 40.96 -2.42
N GLU A 3 2.58 40.62 -3.68
CA GLU A 3 1.36 40.04 -4.24
C GLU A 3 1.18 38.64 -3.64
N GLU A 4 0.34 38.54 -2.62
CA GLU A 4 -0.26 37.27 -2.18
C GLU A 4 -1.17 36.79 -3.32
N GLN A 5 -0.61 35.96 -4.19
CA GLN A 5 -1.39 35.18 -5.14
C GLN A 5 -2.30 34.22 -4.34
N HIS A 6 -3.57 34.52 -4.40
CA HIS A 6 -4.64 33.70 -3.82
C HIS A 6 -4.77 32.42 -4.67
N ASP A 7 -4.05 31.38 -4.27
CA ASP A 7 -4.18 30.05 -4.86
C ASP A 7 -5.53 29.45 -4.44
N GLY A 8 -6.33 29.07 -5.44
CA GLY A 8 -7.61 28.38 -5.21
C GLY A 8 -7.40 27.03 -4.50
N PRO A 9 -8.45 26.44 -3.90
CA PRO A 9 -8.36 25.18 -3.17
C PRO A 9 -7.86 24.07 -4.10
N GLY A 10 -6.66 23.53 -3.81
CA GLY A 10 -6.02 22.44 -4.55
C GLY A 10 -4.74 22.83 -5.32
N THR A 11 -4.37 24.10 -5.39
CA THR A 11 -3.13 24.54 -6.07
C THR A 11 -2.00 24.70 -5.07
N LEU A 12 -0.91 23.97 -5.27
CA LEU A 12 0.30 24.13 -4.46
C LEU A 12 0.97 25.48 -4.81
N SER A 13 1.31 26.27 -3.78
CA SER A 13 2.15 27.44 -3.98
C SER A 13 3.51 27.02 -4.56
N ARG A 14 4.22 27.94 -5.26
CA ARG A 14 5.56 27.68 -5.79
C ARG A 14 6.50 27.09 -4.72
N LYS A 15 6.48 27.64 -3.51
CA LYS A 15 7.26 27.15 -2.36
C LYS A 15 6.81 25.75 -1.91
N GLY A 16 5.52 25.43 -1.99
CA GLY A 16 4.97 24.10 -1.71
C GLY A 16 5.46 23.08 -2.74
N PHE A 17 5.44 23.45 -4.02
CA PHE A 17 5.95 22.61 -5.10
C PHE A 17 7.47 22.32 -4.96
N GLU A 18 8.28 23.35 -4.67
CA GLU A 18 9.73 23.19 -4.46
C GLU A 18 10.02 22.22 -3.29
N LYS A 19 9.28 22.34 -2.16
CA LYS A 19 9.42 21.42 -1.02
C LYS A 19 9.02 19.99 -1.39
N ALA A 20 7.92 19.79 -2.10
CA ALA A 20 7.46 18.48 -2.55
C ALA A 20 8.48 17.82 -3.50
N PHE A 21 9.03 18.61 -4.44
CA PHE A 21 10.05 18.13 -5.36
C PHE A 21 11.34 17.71 -4.64
N GLU A 22 11.81 18.51 -3.68
CA GLU A 22 12.99 18.14 -2.86
C GLU A 22 12.74 16.89 -2.02
N ALA A 23 11.53 16.72 -1.45
CA ALA A 23 11.17 15.53 -0.71
C ALA A 23 11.17 14.29 -1.61
N ALA A 24 10.59 14.38 -2.81
CA ALA A 24 10.59 13.30 -3.79
C ALA A 24 12.00 12.89 -4.21
N ARG A 25 12.90 13.86 -4.46
CA ARG A 25 14.31 13.58 -4.78
C ARG A 25 15.03 12.89 -3.64
N ARG A 26 14.88 13.37 -2.41
CA ARG A 26 15.48 12.72 -1.22
C ARG A 26 14.99 11.28 -1.05
N LEU A 27 13.72 11.04 -1.31
CA LEU A 27 13.15 9.70 -1.27
C LEU A 27 13.72 8.81 -2.38
N GLU A 28 13.83 9.32 -3.62
CA GLU A 28 14.48 8.61 -4.75
C GLU A 28 15.92 8.24 -4.41
N ASP A 29 16.72 9.18 -3.90
CA ASP A 29 18.11 8.94 -3.51
C ASP A 29 18.22 7.91 -2.37
N SER A 30 17.34 7.98 -1.38
CA SER A 30 17.32 7.05 -0.25
C SER A 30 17.02 5.62 -0.69
N VAL A 31 15.94 5.42 -1.46
CA VAL A 31 15.55 4.11 -2.00
C VAL A 31 16.61 3.61 -2.98
N GLY A 32 17.17 4.47 -3.82
CA GLY A 32 18.21 4.14 -4.82
C GLY A 32 19.50 3.63 -4.21
N ARG A 33 19.83 3.96 -2.96
CA ARG A 33 21.00 3.41 -2.24
C ARG A 33 20.84 1.92 -1.92
N VAL A 34 19.60 1.47 -1.75
CA VAL A 34 19.28 0.06 -1.40
C VAL A 34 18.96 -0.73 -2.67
N VAL A 35 18.20 -0.13 -3.59
CA VAL A 35 17.74 -0.76 -4.84
C VAL A 35 18.66 -0.30 -5.98
N VAL A 36 19.86 -0.88 -6.01
CA VAL A 36 20.90 -0.50 -6.97
C VAL A 36 20.59 -1.01 -8.38
N GLY A 37 20.83 -0.17 -9.40
CA GLY A 37 20.67 -0.55 -10.81
C GLY A 37 19.26 -0.42 -11.37
N HIS A 38 18.25 -0.09 -10.56
CA HIS A 38 16.84 -0.01 -10.95
C HIS A 38 16.24 1.41 -10.88
N GLY A 39 17.04 2.45 -11.08
CA GLY A 39 16.62 3.86 -10.98
C GLY A 39 15.31 4.19 -11.71
N PRO A 40 15.09 3.78 -12.98
CA PRO A 40 13.82 4.01 -13.67
C PRO A 40 12.61 3.36 -13.00
N VAL A 41 12.79 2.16 -12.40
CA VAL A 41 11.73 1.45 -11.67
C VAL A 41 11.42 2.21 -10.38
N VAL A 42 12.44 2.56 -9.60
CA VAL A 42 12.29 3.34 -8.36
C VAL A 42 11.50 4.63 -8.62
N ARG A 43 11.83 5.36 -9.67
CA ARG A 43 11.13 6.61 -10.03
C ARG A 43 9.66 6.39 -10.36
N ARG A 44 9.30 5.31 -11.08
CA ARG A 44 7.90 4.97 -11.37
C ARG A 44 7.13 4.61 -10.10
N VAL A 45 7.76 3.82 -9.23
CA VAL A 45 7.17 3.44 -7.93
C VAL A 45 6.89 4.66 -7.06
N LEU A 46 7.84 5.57 -6.96
CA LEU A 46 7.66 6.82 -6.22
C LEU A 46 6.60 7.73 -6.87
N GLY A 47 6.50 7.72 -8.20
CA GLY A 47 5.41 8.38 -8.92
C GLY A 47 4.04 7.84 -8.50
N CYS A 48 3.87 6.52 -8.43
CA CYS A 48 2.64 5.89 -7.93
C CYS A 48 2.34 6.30 -6.47
N LEU A 49 3.34 6.25 -5.60
CA LEU A 49 3.19 6.64 -4.19
C LEU A 49 2.71 8.10 -4.04
N VAL A 50 3.35 9.03 -4.74
CA VAL A 50 3.03 10.47 -4.65
C VAL A 50 1.67 10.80 -5.27
N SER A 51 1.22 10.03 -6.27
CA SER A 51 -0.11 10.20 -6.86
C SER A 51 -1.24 9.51 -6.07
N GLY A 52 -0.94 8.89 -4.92
CA GLY A 52 -1.92 8.18 -4.12
C GLY A 52 -2.39 6.86 -4.75
N GLY A 53 -1.63 6.34 -5.72
CA GLY A 53 -1.90 5.05 -6.34
C GLY A 53 -1.22 3.89 -5.60
N HIS A 54 -1.43 2.68 -6.10
CA HIS A 54 -0.79 1.46 -5.62
C HIS A 54 0.01 0.79 -6.73
N LEU A 55 0.83 -0.21 -6.40
CA LEU A 55 1.73 -0.85 -7.35
C LEU A 55 1.44 -2.34 -7.47
N LEU A 56 1.31 -2.83 -8.69
CA LEU A 56 1.33 -4.25 -9.00
C LEU A 56 2.64 -4.61 -9.71
N LEU A 57 3.39 -5.53 -9.15
CA LEU A 57 4.63 -6.06 -9.71
C LEU A 57 4.39 -7.48 -10.23
N GLU A 58 4.50 -7.63 -11.54
CA GLU A 58 4.52 -8.92 -12.20
C GLU A 58 5.97 -9.33 -12.46
N ASP A 59 6.47 -10.30 -11.71
CA ASP A 59 7.84 -10.72 -11.86
C ASP A 59 8.12 -12.07 -11.15
N PHE A 60 9.23 -12.68 -11.52
CA PHE A 60 9.70 -13.93 -10.90
C PHE A 60 10.09 -13.76 -9.43
N PRO A 61 10.10 -14.86 -8.64
CA PRO A 61 10.63 -14.85 -7.29
C PRO A 61 12.10 -14.40 -7.25
N GLY A 62 12.49 -13.70 -6.18
CA GLY A 62 13.90 -13.33 -5.95
C GLY A 62 14.39 -12.03 -6.59
N THR A 63 13.52 -11.25 -7.23
CA THR A 63 13.88 -9.99 -7.92
C THR A 63 13.97 -8.75 -7.02
N GLY A 64 13.92 -8.92 -5.69
CA GLY A 64 14.12 -7.82 -4.75
C GLY A 64 12.85 -7.03 -4.38
N LYS A 65 11.64 -7.54 -4.69
CA LYS A 65 10.36 -6.87 -4.38
C LYS A 65 10.22 -6.50 -2.90
N THR A 66 10.55 -7.45 -2.01
CA THR A 66 10.53 -7.21 -0.55
C THR A 66 11.54 -6.14 -0.14
N THR A 67 12.72 -6.15 -0.76
CA THR A 67 13.76 -5.15 -0.50
C THR A 67 13.30 -3.75 -0.93
N LEU A 68 12.64 -3.64 -2.08
CA LEU A 68 12.07 -2.39 -2.57
C LEU A 68 11.00 -1.84 -1.61
N ALA A 69 10.01 -2.66 -1.21
CA ALA A 69 8.95 -2.23 -0.29
C ALA A 69 9.51 -1.79 1.08
N LYS A 70 10.45 -2.55 1.64
CA LYS A 70 11.15 -2.18 2.88
C LYS A 70 11.99 -0.92 2.75
N ALA A 71 12.65 -0.72 1.60
CA ALA A 71 13.45 0.48 1.35
C ALA A 71 12.55 1.73 1.29
N ILE A 72 11.36 1.64 0.68
CA ILE A 72 10.38 2.72 0.66
C ILE A 72 9.94 3.06 2.09
N ALA A 73 9.49 2.07 2.87
CA ALA A 73 9.06 2.28 4.24
C ALA A 73 10.17 2.91 5.11
N ALA A 74 11.39 2.37 5.04
CA ALA A 74 12.54 2.90 5.79
C ALA A 74 12.95 4.31 5.36
N SER A 75 12.60 4.73 4.15
CA SER A 75 12.91 6.07 3.61
C SER A 75 11.87 7.12 4.00
N ILE A 76 10.71 6.70 4.50
CA ILE A 76 9.64 7.57 5.00
C ILE A 76 9.70 7.53 6.52
N GLY A 77 10.10 8.63 7.15
CA GLY A 77 10.28 8.69 8.60
C GLY A 77 8.98 8.38 9.36
N GLY A 78 9.00 7.35 10.18
CA GLY A 78 7.85 6.91 10.99
C GLY A 78 6.82 6.04 10.27
N ALA A 79 7.07 5.66 9.00
CA ALA A 79 6.15 4.78 8.28
C ALA A 79 6.24 3.34 8.78
N ASP A 80 5.08 2.75 9.06
CA ASP A 80 4.94 1.34 9.41
C ASP A 80 4.95 0.46 8.15
N PHE A 81 5.49 -0.75 8.30
CA PHE A 81 5.58 -1.73 7.23
C PHE A 81 4.97 -3.06 7.66
N SER A 82 4.07 -3.58 6.82
CA SER A 82 3.53 -4.93 6.97
C SER A 82 3.73 -5.76 5.70
N ARG A 83 3.78 -7.08 5.87
CA ARG A 83 3.84 -8.04 4.76
C ARG A 83 2.79 -9.12 4.97
N ILE A 84 2.04 -9.39 3.92
CA ILE A 84 1.11 -10.53 3.85
C ILE A 84 1.55 -11.43 2.70
N GLN A 85 1.69 -12.72 2.98
CA GLN A 85 1.80 -13.75 1.94
C GLN A 85 0.41 -14.27 1.63
N PHE A 86 -0.07 -14.07 0.42
CA PHE A 86 -1.38 -14.56 0.01
C PHE A 86 -1.33 -16.05 -0.29
N THR A 87 -2.28 -16.80 0.28
CA THR A 87 -2.42 -18.25 0.15
C THR A 87 -3.90 -18.59 -0.11
N PRO A 88 -4.23 -19.78 -0.66
CA PRO A 88 -5.61 -20.15 -0.98
C PRO A 88 -6.55 -20.19 0.23
N ASP A 89 -6.02 -20.41 1.43
CA ASP A 89 -6.74 -20.48 2.70
C ASP A 89 -6.85 -19.13 3.42
N LEU A 90 -6.18 -18.07 2.95
CA LEU A 90 -6.22 -16.74 3.55
C LEU A 90 -7.62 -16.15 3.46
N LEU A 91 -8.16 -15.72 4.60
CA LEU A 91 -9.48 -15.11 4.71
C LEU A 91 -9.42 -13.58 4.63
N PRO A 92 -10.50 -12.90 4.23
CA PRO A 92 -10.58 -11.43 4.30
C PRO A 92 -10.30 -10.87 5.69
N SER A 93 -10.72 -11.58 6.75
CA SER A 93 -10.46 -11.21 8.15
C SER A 93 -8.98 -11.23 8.52
N ASP A 94 -8.17 -12.07 7.87
CA ASP A 94 -6.73 -12.12 8.11
C ASP A 94 -6.02 -10.90 7.51
N VAL A 95 -6.63 -10.27 6.52
CA VAL A 95 -6.14 -9.05 5.86
C VAL A 95 -6.65 -7.79 6.56
N LEU A 96 -7.99 -7.72 6.80
CA LEU A 96 -8.66 -6.53 7.31
C LEU A 96 -8.70 -6.45 8.84
N GLY A 97 -8.57 -7.59 9.53
CA GLY A 97 -8.74 -7.68 10.97
C GLY A 97 -10.13 -8.21 11.39
N VAL A 98 -10.33 -8.31 12.68
CA VAL A 98 -11.49 -8.93 13.30
C VAL A 98 -11.96 -8.16 14.54
N SER A 99 -13.25 -8.26 14.87
CA SER A 99 -13.74 -7.84 16.18
C SER A 99 -13.68 -9.01 17.16
N VAL A 100 -12.98 -8.83 18.25
CA VAL A 100 -12.82 -9.82 19.32
C VAL A 100 -13.61 -9.39 20.54
N TYR A 101 -14.38 -10.30 21.13
CA TYR A 101 -15.10 -10.03 22.37
C TYR A 101 -14.13 -10.02 23.55
N ASP A 102 -14.06 -8.88 24.25
CA ASP A 102 -13.29 -8.76 25.48
C ASP A 102 -14.18 -9.10 26.67
N GLN A 103 -13.90 -10.25 27.30
CA GLN A 103 -14.65 -10.74 28.45
C GLN A 103 -14.54 -9.82 29.67
N LYS A 104 -13.48 -9.02 29.78
CA LYS A 104 -13.27 -8.12 30.93
C LYS A 104 -14.13 -6.86 30.85
N SER A 105 -14.21 -6.28 29.64
CA SER A 105 -15.01 -5.08 29.40
C SER A 105 -16.46 -5.41 29.00
N GLY A 106 -16.74 -6.63 28.54
CA GLY A 106 -18.05 -7.02 27.97
C GLY A 106 -18.32 -6.43 26.59
N GLU A 107 -17.30 -5.94 25.90
CA GLU A 107 -17.43 -5.22 24.63
C GLU A 107 -16.65 -5.91 23.50
N PHE A 108 -17.07 -5.65 22.25
CA PHE A 108 -16.29 -6.05 21.08
C PHE A 108 -15.19 -5.00 20.80
N ARG A 109 -13.96 -5.48 20.74
CA ARG A 109 -12.79 -4.67 20.39
C ARG A 109 -12.30 -5.05 18.99
N PHE A 110 -12.11 -4.04 18.13
CA PHE A 110 -11.49 -4.24 16.83
C PHE A 110 -9.99 -4.50 16.99
N MET A 111 -9.54 -5.58 16.38
CA MET A 111 -8.13 -5.93 16.23
C MET A 111 -7.78 -5.69 14.75
N PRO A 112 -7.05 -4.60 14.43
CA PRO A 112 -6.71 -4.28 13.04
C PRO A 112 -5.85 -5.37 12.42
N GLY A 113 -6.15 -5.68 11.17
CA GLY A 113 -5.33 -6.57 10.36
C GLY A 113 -4.10 -5.86 9.76
N PRO A 114 -3.25 -6.63 9.06
CA PRO A 114 -2.02 -6.09 8.46
C PRO A 114 -2.24 -5.00 7.41
N VAL A 115 -3.45 -4.82 6.89
CA VAL A 115 -3.79 -3.75 5.95
C VAL A 115 -3.70 -2.36 6.58
N PHE A 116 -3.84 -2.26 7.91
CA PHE A 116 -3.69 -1.01 8.66
C PHE A 116 -2.22 -0.72 8.92
N THR A 117 -1.54 -0.29 7.87
CA THR A 117 -0.12 0.06 7.84
C THR A 117 0.11 1.09 6.74
N ASP A 118 1.21 1.83 6.79
CA ASP A 118 1.53 2.82 5.75
C ASP A 118 1.99 2.15 4.46
N ILE A 119 2.85 1.13 4.56
CA ILE A 119 3.39 0.39 3.42
C ILE A 119 3.08 -1.10 3.58
N LEU A 120 2.23 -1.63 2.71
CA LEU A 120 1.87 -3.05 2.68
C LEU A 120 2.53 -3.75 1.50
N LEU A 121 3.27 -4.82 1.76
CA LEU A 121 3.67 -5.78 0.74
C LEU A 121 2.65 -6.94 0.71
N ALA A 122 1.83 -6.98 -0.32
CA ALA A 122 0.87 -8.05 -0.59
C ALA A 122 1.50 -9.05 -1.58
N ASP A 123 2.11 -10.11 -1.05
CA ASP A 123 2.89 -11.06 -1.85
C ASP A 123 2.00 -12.15 -2.43
N GLU A 124 2.11 -12.38 -3.75
CA GLU A 124 1.37 -13.39 -4.51
C GLU A 124 -0.16 -13.27 -4.40
N ILE A 125 -0.68 -12.05 -4.57
CA ILE A 125 -2.12 -11.72 -4.39
C ILE A 125 -3.04 -12.65 -5.20
N ASN A 126 -2.60 -13.12 -6.36
CA ASN A 126 -3.36 -14.02 -7.23
C ASN A 126 -3.54 -15.44 -6.67
N ARG A 127 -2.89 -15.81 -5.56
CA ARG A 127 -3.08 -17.12 -4.89
C ARG A 127 -4.28 -17.16 -3.95
N ALA A 128 -4.69 -16.02 -3.42
CA ALA A 128 -5.87 -15.99 -2.55
C ALA A 128 -7.19 -16.07 -3.31
N SER A 129 -8.24 -16.44 -2.60
CA SER A 129 -9.60 -16.49 -3.16
C SER A 129 -10.02 -15.11 -3.70
N PRO A 130 -10.91 -15.05 -4.71
CA PRO A 130 -11.44 -13.77 -5.22
C PRO A 130 -12.07 -12.90 -4.14
N ARG A 131 -12.67 -13.50 -3.11
CA ARG A 131 -13.24 -12.80 -1.97
C ARG A 131 -12.18 -12.05 -1.17
N THR A 132 -11.04 -12.69 -0.92
CA THR A 132 -9.92 -12.08 -0.18
C THR A 132 -9.21 -11.02 -1.01
N GLN A 133 -9.05 -11.26 -2.33
CA GLN A 133 -8.54 -10.24 -3.25
C GLN A 133 -9.44 -9.00 -3.26
N SER A 134 -10.76 -9.17 -3.40
CA SER A 134 -11.72 -8.06 -3.42
C SER A 134 -11.68 -7.24 -2.14
N ALA A 135 -11.52 -7.88 -0.97
CA ALA A 135 -11.41 -7.16 0.29
C ALA A 135 -10.17 -6.24 0.35
N LEU A 136 -9.03 -6.69 -0.15
CA LEU A 136 -7.85 -5.83 -0.26
C LEU A 136 -8.05 -4.71 -1.29
N LEU A 137 -8.58 -5.04 -2.47
CA LEU A 137 -8.79 -4.06 -3.55
C LEU A 137 -9.81 -2.98 -3.16
N GLU A 138 -10.86 -3.34 -2.40
CA GLU A 138 -11.80 -2.36 -1.83
C GLU A 138 -11.08 -1.43 -0.85
N ALA A 139 -10.26 -1.99 0.06
CA ALA A 139 -9.48 -1.19 0.99
C ALA A 139 -8.51 -0.24 0.28
N MET A 140 -7.88 -0.68 -0.83
CA MET A 140 -7.01 0.16 -1.67
C MET A 140 -7.78 1.29 -2.35
N ALA A 141 -8.96 0.99 -2.90
CA ALA A 141 -9.76 1.98 -3.63
C ALA A 141 -10.37 3.04 -2.72
N GLU A 142 -10.82 2.64 -1.53
CA GLU A 142 -11.60 3.50 -0.62
C GLU A 142 -10.76 4.11 0.52
N GLY A 143 -9.53 3.64 0.75
CA GLY A 143 -8.70 4.05 1.89
C GLY A 143 -9.33 3.70 3.25
N GLN A 144 -10.14 2.65 3.28
CA GLN A 144 -10.91 2.23 4.45
C GLN A 144 -11.27 0.75 4.37
N ALA A 145 -11.61 0.15 5.51
CA ALA A 145 -12.11 -1.22 5.58
C ALA A 145 -13.40 -1.28 6.39
N THR A 146 -14.36 -2.11 5.96
CA THR A 146 -15.59 -2.39 6.69
C THR A 146 -15.49 -3.73 7.37
N VAL A 147 -15.51 -3.75 8.72
CA VAL A 147 -15.46 -4.96 9.53
C VAL A 147 -16.68 -4.96 10.47
N ASP A 148 -17.47 -6.03 10.41
CA ASP A 148 -18.72 -6.20 11.20
C ASP A 148 -19.67 -5.00 11.11
N GLY A 149 -19.79 -4.41 9.91
CA GLY A 149 -20.67 -3.26 9.66
C GLY A 149 -20.14 -1.92 10.17
N LYS A 150 -18.92 -1.88 10.72
CA LYS A 150 -18.23 -0.66 11.13
C LYS A 150 -17.14 -0.30 10.16
N LEU A 151 -17.02 0.98 9.87
CA LEU A 151 -16.04 1.52 8.94
C LEU A 151 -14.80 2.00 9.71
N TYR A 152 -13.64 1.55 9.25
CA TYR A 152 -12.32 1.90 9.79
C TYR A 152 -11.50 2.53 8.69
N LYS A 153 -11.14 3.80 8.85
CA LYS A 153 -10.32 4.54 7.89
C LYS A 153 -8.84 4.22 8.06
N MET A 154 -8.12 4.29 6.97
CA MET A 154 -6.66 4.27 6.95
C MET A 154 -6.17 5.70 6.96
N ASP A 155 -5.55 6.12 8.07
CA ASP A 155 -5.05 7.47 8.23
C ASP A 155 -3.63 7.57 7.65
N GLY A 156 -3.32 8.70 7.00
CA GLY A 156 -1.98 8.98 6.49
C GLY A 156 -1.68 8.35 5.12
N ILE A 157 -0.46 7.82 4.98
CA ILE A 157 -0.02 7.13 3.77
C ILE A 157 -0.55 5.71 3.79
N PHE A 158 -1.18 5.30 2.69
CA PHE A 158 -1.52 3.89 2.48
C PHE A 158 -1.05 3.48 1.08
N PHE A 159 0.04 2.76 1.01
CA PHE A 159 0.65 2.32 -0.24
C PHE A 159 0.83 0.81 -0.27
N VAL A 160 0.17 0.16 -1.20
CA VAL A 160 0.26 -1.28 -1.40
C VAL A 160 1.19 -1.60 -2.56
N VAL A 161 2.17 -2.45 -2.28
CA VAL A 161 3.00 -3.11 -3.29
C VAL A 161 2.50 -4.55 -3.40
N ALA A 162 1.62 -4.80 -4.35
CA ALA A 162 1.13 -6.14 -4.65
C ALA A 162 2.08 -6.85 -5.61
N THR A 163 2.23 -8.15 -5.44
CA THR A 163 3.00 -8.99 -6.38
C THR A 163 2.12 -10.11 -6.93
N GLN A 164 2.37 -10.48 -8.17
CA GLN A 164 1.85 -11.72 -8.74
C GLN A 164 2.95 -12.47 -9.50
N ASN A 165 2.84 -13.80 -9.50
CA ASN A 165 3.72 -14.64 -10.29
C ASN A 165 3.00 -15.03 -11.59
N PRO A 166 3.46 -14.59 -12.77
CA PRO A 166 2.79 -14.84 -14.04
C PRO A 166 2.89 -16.31 -14.48
N VAL A 167 3.77 -17.12 -13.90
CA VAL A 167 4.06 -18.49 -14.37
C VAL A 167 3.23 -19.56 -13.64
N GLU A 168 2.69 -19.27 -12.49
CA GLU A 168 1.88 -20.22 -11.72
C GLU A 168 0.42 -20.21 -12.16
N PHE A 169 0.07 -21.03 -13.17
CA PHE A 169 -1.33 -21.19 -13.63
C PHE A 169 -2.17 -22.13 -12.76
N ARG A 170 -1.55 -22.97 -11.90
CA ARG A 170 -2.28 -23.88 -11.03
C ARG A 170 -2.46 -23.29 -9.64
N GLY A 171 -3.73 -23.15 -9.21
CA GLY A 171 -4.06 -22.64 -7.88
C GLY A 171 -4.01 -21.13 -7.75
N THR A 172 -4.08 -20.39 -8.87
CA THR A 172 -4.19 -18.93 -8.90
C THR A 172 -5.54 -18.50 -9.46
N TYR A 173 -6.00 -17.33 -9.03
CA TYR A 173 -7.21 -16.68 -9.52
C TYR A 173 -6.80 -15.36 -10.21
N PRO A 174 -7.35 -15.06 -11.39
CA PRO A 174 -7.08 -13.78 -12.04
C PRO A 174 -7.58 -12.63 -11.17
N LEU A 175 -6.84 -11.53 -11.18
CA LEU A 175 -7.30 -10.29 -10.54
C LEU A 175 -8.52 -9.74 -11.28
N PRO A 176 -9.50 -9.14 -10.59
CA PRO A 176 -10.65 -8.50 -11.21
C PRO A 176 -10.20 -7.32 -12.09
N VAL A 177 -10.34 -7.46 -13.41
CA VAL A 177 -9.87 -6.46 -14.40
C VAL A 177 -10.50 -5.07 -14.21
N ALA A 178 -11.69 -5.00 -13.63
CA ALA A 178 -12.39 -3.74 -13.37
C ALA A 178 -11.80 -2.89 -12.22
N GLN A 179 -10.79 -3.39 -11.52
CA GLN A 179 -10.18 -2.74 -10.35
C GLN A 179 -8.66 -2.52 -10.49
N MET A 180 -8.12 -2.68 -11.70
CA MET A 180 -6.71 -2.40 -12.02
C MET A 180 -6.52 -1.05 -12.68
#